data_7498a0c5e86e7c967962ae75372db4a5
#
_entry.id   7498a0c5e86e7c967962ae75372db4a5
#
_cell.length_a   1.000
_cell.length_b   1.000
_cell.length_c   1.000
_cell.angle_alpha   90.00
_cell.angle_beta   90.00
_cell.angle_gamma   90.00
#
_symmetry.space_group_name_H-M   'P 1'
#
loop_
_entity.id
_entity.type
_entity.pdbx_description
1 polymer ?
#
loop_
_entity_poly.entity_id
_entity_poly.type
_entity_poly.pdbx_seq_one_letter_code
_entity_poly.pdbx_strand_id
1 'polypeptide(L)'
;YAAVLKNVYAIATGICNGLKYGDNFLAVLLSNAMQEMGRFLAKAYPLKRDLADSVYLGDLLVTGYSAFSRNRTFGTMIGKGYSVKNAQLEMRMIAEGYFGTKCMKEINRHLGVDMPMLDTVFAILYEGAFPKTAIARLAQKLG
;
A
#
# COMPACT_ATOMS: atom_id res chain seq x y z
N TYR A 1 -8.73 -0.27 -10.22
CA TYR A 1 -7.34 -0.34 -9.72
C TYR A 1 -7.07 0.62 -8.56
N ALA A 2 -7.66 1.81 -8.57
CA ALA A 2 -7.45 2.78 -7.50
C ALA A 2 -7.88 2.24 -6.13
N ALA A 3 -9.03 1.58 -6.05
CA ALA A 3 -9.53 1.00 -4.81
C ALA A 3 -8.62 -0.11 -4.29
N VAL A 4 -8.06 -0.92 -5.18
CA VAL A 4 -7.13 -2.00 -4.82
C VAL A 4 -5.82 -1.42 -4.31
N LEU A 5 -5.26 -0.46 -5.03
CA LEU A 5 -4.02 0.22 -4.61
C LEU A 5 -4.18 0.92 -3.27
N LYS A 6 -5.34 1.52 -3.03
CA LYS A 6 -5.63 2.14 -1.74
C LYS A 6 -5.49 1.14 -0.59
N ASN A 7 -5.97 -0.08 -0.77
CA ASN A 7 -5.83 -1.12 0.24
C ASN A 7 -4.37 -1.53 0.45
N VAL A 8 -3.58 -1.60 -0.64
CA VAL A 8 -2.15 -1.86 -0.56
C VAL A 8 -1.44 -0.77 0.26
N TYR A 9 -1.75 0.49 -0.01
CA TYR A 9 -1.14 1.61 0.70
C TYR A 9 -1.60 1.69 2.16
N ALA A 10 -2.81 1.22 2.45
CA ALA A 10 -3.26 1.09 3.83
C ALA A 10 -2.40 0.10 4.61
N ILE A 11 -2.04 -1.03 3.98
CA ILE A 11 -1.11 -2.00 4.59
C ILE A 11 0.25 -1.34 4.85
N ALA A 12 0.78 -0.62 3.86
CA ALA A 12 2.06 0.08 4.01
C ALA A 12 2.03 1.08 5.17
N THR A 13 0.96 1.86 5.26
CA THR A 13 0.76 2.81 6.36
C THR A 13 0.73 2.09 7.71
N GLY A 14 0.02 0.97 7.78
CA GLY A 14 -0.05 0.16 8.98
C GLY A 14 1.31 -0.40 9.39
N ILE A 15 2.08 -0.93 8.44
CA ILE A 15 3.42 -1.45 8.72
C ILE A 15 4.29 -0.36 9.33
N CYS A 16 4.29 0.84 8.74
CA CYS A 16 5.05 1.96 9.26
C CYS A 16 4.58 2.36 10.66
N ASN A 17 3.28 2.35 10.91
CA ASN A 17 2.71 2.60 12.22
C ASN A 17 3.19 1.58 13.26
N GLY A 18 3.18 0.30 12.91
CA GLY A 18 3.65 -0.78 13.78
C GLY A 18 5.14 -0.69 14.06
N LEU A 19 5.93 -0.16 13.12
CA LEU A 19 7.35 0.10 13.29
C LEU A 19 7.63 1.41 14.03
N LYS A 20 6.59 2.15 14.42
CA LYS A 20 6.65 3.40 15.19
C LYS A 20 7.23 4.60 14.41
N TYR A 21 7.03 4.61 13.10
CA TYR A 21 7.30 5.82 12.32
C TYR A 21 6.29 6.91 12.68
N GLY A 22 6.74 8.14 12.72
CA GLY A 22 5.90 9.27 13.12
C GLY A 22 5.06 9.85 11.99
N ASP A 23 4.23 10.83 12.34
CA ASP A 23 3.27 11.44 11.41
C ASP A 23 3.93 12.10 10.21
N ASN A 24 5.12 12.70 10.39
CA ASN A 24 5.84 13.33 9.28
C ASN A 24 6.22 12.33 8.21
N PHE A 25 6.70 11.16 8.63
CA PHE A 25 7.04 10.10 7.67
C PHE A 25 5.79 9.56 6.99
N LEU A 26 4.70 9.38 7.74
CA LEU A 26 3.44 8.92 7.16
C LEU A 26 2.90 9.88 6.10
N ALA A 27 3.06 11.19 6.32
CA ALA A 27 2.68 12.18 5.31
C ALA A 27 3.50 12.04 4.03
N VAL A 28 4.82 11.85 4.16
CA VAL A 28 5.69 11.61 3.00
C VAL A 28 5.31 10.32 2.29
N LEU A 29 5.04 9.28 3.05
CA LEU A 29 4.62 7.98 2.51
C LEU A 29 3.34 8.12 1.69
N LEU A 30 2.32 8.79 2.21
CA LEU A 30 1.05 8.98 1.52
C LEU A 30 1.19 9.84 0.27
N SER A 31 2.01 10.88 0.34
CA SER A 31 2.32 11.72 -0.85
C SER A 31 2.94 10.88 -1.96
N ASN A 32 3.90 10.03 -1.62
CA ASN A 32 4.53 9.13 -2.59
C ASN A 32 3.57 8.06 -3.09
N ALA A 33 2.65 7.59 -2.25
CA ALA A 33 1.62 6.66 -2.66
C ALA A 33 0.72 7.26 -3.75
N MET A 34 0.32 8.52 -3.56
CA MET A 34 -0.49 9.22 -4.56
C MET A 34 0.26 9.38 -5.89
N GLN A 35 1.54 9.71 -5.84
CA GLN A 35 2.36 9.81 -7.04
C GLN A 35 2.50 8.46 -7.75
N GLU A 36 2.74 7.40 -6.98
CA GLU A 36 2.85 6.05 -7.51
C GLU A 36 1.56 5.60 -8.17
N MET A 37 0.42 5.82 -7.51
CA MET A 37 -0.90 5.54 -8.09
C MET A 37 -1.09 6.32 -9.38
N GLY A 38 -0.67 7.57 -9.40
CA GLY A 38 -0.76 8.42 -10.59
C GLY A 38 0.00 7.85 -11.76
N ARG A 39 1.23 7.40 -11.53
CA ARG A 39 2.03 6.78 -12.58
C ARG A 39 1.37 5.52 -13.12
N PHE A 40 0.83 4.69 -12.22
CA PHE A 40 0.16 3.45 -12.62
C PHE A 40 -1.08 3.73 -13.44
N LEU A 41 -1.96 4.61 -12.97
CA LEU A 41 -3.21 4.90 -13.66
C LEU A 41 -2.98 5.55 -15.01
N ALA A 42 -1.97 6.41 -15.14
CA ALA A 42 -1.61 7.02 -16.41
C ALA A 42 -1.16 5.98 -17.44
N LYS A 43 -0.48 4.93 -17.00
CA LYS A 43 -0.03 3.85 -17.88
C LYS A 43 -1.16 2.87 -18.20
N ALA A 44 -1.99 2.55 -17.20
CA ALA A 44 -3.08 1.59 -17.35
C ALA A 44 -4.24 2.16 -18.17
N TYR A 45 -4.47 3.47 -18.08
CA TYR A 45 -5.55 4.17 -18.78
C TYR A 45 -4.96 5.31 -19.58
N PRO A 46 -4.53 5.07 -20.83
CA PRO A 46 -3.89 6.10 -21.64
C PRO A 46 -4.81 7.26 -22.02
N LEU A 47 -6.11 7.13 -21.80
CA LEU A 47 -7.04 8.25 -21.90
C LEU A 47 -6.91 9.10 -20.64
N LYS A 48 -6.32 10.25 -20.80
CA LYS A 48 -5.95 11.17 -19.73
C LYS A 48 -7.08 11.41 -18.74
N ARG A 49 -6.91 10.90 -17.51
CA ARG A 49 -7.70 11.34 -16.38
C ARG A 49 -6.83 12.21 -15.51
N ASP A 50 -7.34 13.40 -15.23
CA ASP A 50 -6.67 14.29 -14.29
C ASP A 50 -6.83 13.71 -12.88
N LEU A 51 -5.72 13.31 -12.28
CA LEU A 51 -5.72 12.76 -10.92
C LEU A 51 -5.97 13.81 -9.85
N ALA A 52 -5.89 15.09 -10.23
CA ALA A 52 -6.33 16.18 -9.37
C ALA A 52 -7.86 16.33 -9.39
N ASP A 53 -8.57 15.51 -10.15
CA ASP A 53 -10.02 15.50 -10.13
C ASP A 53 -10.49 15.11 -8.73
N SER A 54 -11.30 15.98 -8.14
CA SER A 54 -11.84 15.82 -6.79
C SER A 54 -12.59 14.49 -6.58
N VAL A 55 -13.10 13.89 -7.64
CA VAL A 55 -13.79 12.59 -7.58
C VAL A 55 -12.83 11.49 -7.13
N TYR A 56 -11.61 11.44 -7.68
CA TYR A 56 -10.62 10.45 -7.28
C TYR A 56 -10.13 10.66 -5.86
N LEU A 57 -9.88 11.91 -5.49
CA LEU A 57 -9.47 12.23 -4.12
C LEU A 57 -10.59 11.91 -3.12
N GLY A 58 -11.83 12.19 -3.48
CA GLY A 58 -12.99 11.86 -2.66
C GLY A 58 -13.12 10.37 -2.42
N ASP A 59 -12.97 9.56 -3.47
CA ASP A 59 -13.00 8.11 -3.37
C ASP A 59 -11.86 7.56 -2.50
N LEU A 60 -10.67 8.14 -2.61
CA LEU A 60 -9.54 7.73 -1.78
C LEU A 60 -9.76 8.04 -0.31
N LEU A 61 -10.37 9.18 0.00
CA LEU A 61 -10.51 9.65 1.37
C LEU A 61 -11.75 9.12 2.10
N VAL A 62 -12.83 8.85 1.37
CA VAL A 62 -14.14 8.57 1.97
C VAL A 62 -14.64 7.16 1.68
N THR A 63 -14.54 6.70 0.44
CA THR A 63 -15.08 5.41 0.03
C THR A 63 -14.16 4.28 0.48
N GLY A 64 -14.70 3.33 1.24
CA GLY A 64 -13.93 2.18 1.70
C GLY A 64 -13.11 2.42 2.96
N TYR A 65 -13.52 3.40 3.79
CA TYR A 65 -12.87 3.64 5.08
C TYR A 65 -12.74 2.36 5.91
N SER A 66 -13.76 1.50 5.90
CA SER A 66 -13.71 0.21 6.62
C SER A 66 -12.63 -0.71 6.07
N ALA A 67 -12.51 -0.81 4.74
CA ALA A 67 -11.46 -1.62 4.11
C ALA A 67 -10.08 -1.04 4.39
N PHE A 68 -9.92 0.29 4.32
CA PHE A 68 -8.68 0.96 4.66
C PHE A 68 -8.28 0.66 6.10
N SER A 69 -9.23 0.77 7.03
CA SER A 69 -8.99 0.53 8.45
C SER A 69 -8.56 -0.92 8.71
N ARG A 70 -9.23 -1.90 8.09
CA ARG A 70 -8.86 -3.32 8.22
C ARG A 70 -7.45 -3.59 7.69
N ASN A 71 -7.13 -3.07 6.52
CA ASN A 71 -5.82 -3.24 5.92
C ASN A 71 -4.73 -2.54 6.73
N ARG A 72 -5.02 -1.37 7.26
CA ARG A 72 -4.09 -0.66 8.15
C ARG A 72 -3.83 -1.48 9.42
N THR A 73 -4.86 -2.04 10.04
CA THR A 73 -4.71 -2.90 11.22
C THR A 73 -3.85 -4.12 10.91
N PHE A 74 -4.09 -4.77 9.79
CA PHE A 74 -3.28 -5.89 9.32
C PHE A 74 -1.81 -5.50 9.19
N GLY A 75 -1.54 -4.37 8.53
CA GLY A 75 -0.18 -3.86 8.39
C GLY A 75 0.48 -3.53 9.72
N THR A 76 -0.28 -2.94 10.65
CA THR A 76 0.23 -2.61 11.99
C THR A 76 0.72 -3.86 12.73
N MET A 77 -0.03 -4.96 12.65
CA MET A 77 0.39 -6.22 13.25
C MET A 77 1.71 -6.72 12.65
N ILE A 78 1.84 -6.66 11.34
CA ILE A 78 3.07 -7.06 10.64
C ILE A 78 4.24 -6.17 11.06
N GLY A 79 4.04 -4.88 11.15
CA GLY A 79 5.06 -3.94 11.62
C GLY A 79 5.49 -4.20 13.05
N LYS A 80 4.58 -4.69 13.90
CA LYS A 80 4.88 -5.07 15.28
C LYS A 80 5.61 -6.40 15.42
N GLY A 81 5.75 -7.15 14.33
CA GLY A 81 6.49 -8.40 14.33
C GLY A 81 5.65 -9.66 14.13
N TYR A 82 4.36 -9.53 13.92
CA TYR A 82 3.51 -10.68 13.60
C TYR A 82 3.90 -11.24 12.24
N SER A 83 3.89 -12.57 12.11
CA SER A 83 3.95 -13.16 10.78
C SER A 83 2.66 -12.85 10.02
N VAL A 84 2.71 -12.93 8.69
CA VAL A 84 1.52 -12.74 7.85
C VAL A 84 0.41 -13.70 8.29
N LYS A 85 0.74 -14.96 8.51
CA LYS A 85 -0.23 -15.97 8.93
C LYS A 85 -0.87 -15.63 10.28
N ASN A 86 -0.07 -15.22 11.27
CA ASN A 86 -0.58 -14.87 12.58
C ASN A 86 -1.45 -13.62 12.54
N ALA A 87 -1.06 -12.63 11.76
CA ALA A 87 -1.88 -11.42 11.58
C ALA A 87 -3.24 -11.76 10.97
N GLN A 88 -3.27 -12.64 9.97
CA GLN A 88 -4.53 -13.10 9.35
C GLN A 88 -5.42 -13.83 10.35
N LEU A 89 -4.83 -14.70 11.18
CA LEU A 89 -5.59 -15.42 12.19
C LEU A 89 -6.19 -14.50 13.25
N GLU A 90 -5.43 -13.49 13.70
CA GLU A 90 -5.92 -12.52 14.66
C GLU A 90 -7.09 -11.70 14.12
N MET A 91 -7.05 -11.33 12.86
CA MET A 91 -8.12 -10.55 12.26
C MET A 91 -9.39 -11.34 11.99
N ARG A 92 -9.35 -12.66 12.03
CA ARG A 92 -10.48 -13.57 11.72
C ARG A 92 -11.04 -13.40 10.32
N MET A 93 -10.41 -12.59 9.50
CA MET A 93 -10.75 -12.41 8.09
C MET A 93 -9.50 -11.93 7.37
N ILE A 94 -9.43 -12.24 6.07
CA ILE A 94 -8.29 -11.85 5.26
C ILE A 94 -8.50 -10.41 4.80
N ALA A 95 -7.47 -9.56 5.01
CA ALA A 95 -7.50 -8.20 4.52
C ALA A 95 -7.46 -8.22 2.99
N GLU A 96 -8.32 -7.42 2.37
CA GLU A 96 -8.44 -7.37 0.89
C GLU A 96 -7.12 -7.01 0.22
N GLY A 97 -6.34 -6.14 0.88
CA GLY A 97 -5.04 -5.71 0.35
C GLY A 97 -4.00 -6.81 0.27
N TYR A 98 -4.16 -7.92 1.01
CA TYR A 98 -3.26 -9.05 0.89
C TYR A 98 -3.30 -9.62 -0.53
N PHE A 99 -4.49 -9.98 -1.00
CA PHE A 99 -4.65 -10.47 -2.37
C PHE A 99 -4.48 -9.35 -3.39
N GLY A 100 -4.92 -8.15 -3.05
CA GLY A 100 -4.77 -6.98 -3.91
C GLY A 100 -3.31 -6.70 -4.25
N THR A 101 -2.42 -6.87 -3.30
CA THR A 101 -0.98 -6.70 -3.50
C THR A 101 -0.46 -7.65 -4.58
N LYS A 102 -0.82 -8.92 -4.48
CA LYS A 102 -0.41 -9.92 -5.47
C LYS A 102 -0.98 -9.61 -6.85
N CYS A 103 -2.27 -9.27 -6.88
CA CYS A 103 -2.96 -8.94 -8.14
C CYS A 103 -2.30 -7.75 -8.83
N MET A 104 -2.04 -6.67 -8.09
CA MET A 104 -1.43 -5.48 -8.66
C MET A 104 0.02 -5.73 -9.10
N LYS A 105 0.75 -6.56 -8.37
CA LYS A 105 2.11 -6.93 -8.76
C LYS A 105 2.11 -7.68 -10.11
N GLU A 106 1.18 -8.60 -10.30
CA GLU A 106 1.03 -9.32 -11.55
C GLU A 106 0.68 -8.39 -12.71
N ILE A 107 -0.28 -7.49 -12.50
CA ILE A 107 -0.66 -6.51 -13.51
C ILE A 107 0.53 -5.63 -13.87
N ASN A 108 1.29 -5.16 -12.87
CA ASN A 108 2.41 -4.27 -13.11
C ASN A 108 3.59 -4.95 -13.81
N ARG A 109 3.69 -6.28 -13.75
CA ARG A 109 4.72 -7.00 -14.54
C ARG A 109 4.56 -6.73 -16.03
N HIS A 110 3.33 -6.54 -16.47
CA HIS A 110 3.04 -6.24 -17.89
C HIS A 110 3.16 -4.76 -18.20
N LEU A 111 2.93 -3.88 -17.22
CA LEU A 111 2.96 -2.43 -17.44
C LEU A 111 4.33 -1.81 -17.19
N GLY A 112 5.11 -2.38 -16.28
CA GLY A 112 6.47 -1.92 -16.00
C GLY A 112 6.54 -0.55 -15.35
N VAL A 113 5.54 -0.16 -14.56
CA VAL A 113 5.55 1.12 -13.85
C VAL A 113 6.45 1.03 -12.63
N ASP A 114 7.16 2.11 -12.32
CA ASP A 114 7.97 2.21 -11.11
C ASP A 114 7.05 2.38 -9.90
N MET A 115 6.93 1.32 -9.10
CA MET A 115 6.02 1.27 -7.95
C MET A 115 6.75 0.75 -6.71
N PRO A 116 7.65 1.54 -6.14
CA PRO A 116 8.46 1.09 -5.00
C PRO A 116 7.62 0.72 -3.76
N MET A 117 6.48 1.37 -3.54
CA MET A 117 5.63 1.02 -2.40
C MET A 117 4.93 -0.32 -2.60
N LEU A 118 4.37 -0.57 -3.78
CA LEU A 118 3.79 -1.86 -4.12
C LEU A 118 4.84 -2.97 -4.00
N ASP A 119 6.02 -2.75 -4.54
CA ASP A 119 7.10 -3.74 -4.51
C ASP A 119 7.53 -4.05 -3.07
N THR A 120 7.60 -3.03 -2.22
CA THR A 120 7.95 -3.20 -0.80
C THR A 120 6.89 -4.00 -0.05
N VAL A 121 5.63 -3.67 -0.23
CA VAL A 121 4.53 -4.41 0.42
C VAL A 121 4.52 -5.86 -0.07
N PHE A 122 4.69 -6.08 -1.37
CA PHE A 122 4.76 -7.42 -1.93
C PHE A 122 5.92 -8.23 -1.33
N ALA A 123 7.09 -7.65 -1.22
CA ALA A 123 8.26 -8.32 -0.64
C ALA A 123 7.99 -8.72 0.82
N ILE A 124 7.37 -7.86 1.60
CA ILE A 124 7.04 -8.17 2.99
C ILE A 124 6.00 -9.28 3.09
N LEU A 125 4.94 -9.21 2.29
CA LEU A 125 3.81 -10.15 2.41
C LEU A 125 4.08 -11.50 1.77
N TYR A 126 4.85 -11.56 0.68
CA TYR A 126 5.00 -12.78 -0.14
C TYR A 126 6.43 -13.29 -0.25
N GLU A 127 7.43 -12.48 0.02
CA GLU A 127 8.83 -12.86 -0.15
C GLU A 127 9.60 -12.93 1.17
N GLY A 128 8.92 -12.75 2.29
CA GLY A 128 9.53 -12.88 3.62
C GLY A 128 10.49 -11.76 4.00
N ALA A 129 10.43 -10.61 3.33
CA ALA A 129 11.28 -9.47 3.69
C ALA A 129 10.95 -8.98 5.09
N PHE A 130 11.98 -8.62 5.87
CA PHE A 130 11.77 -8.04 7.19
C PHE A 130 11.19 -6.63 7.05
N PRO A 131 10.06 -6.36 7.72
CA PRO A 131 9.41 -5.05 7.60
C PRO A 131 10.35 -3.88 7.90
N LYS A 132 11.11 -3.95 8.98
CA LYS A 132 12.03 -2.88 9.37
C LYS A 132 13.04 -2.56 8.27
N THR A 133 13.68 -3.58 7.72
CA THR A 133 14.69 -3.41 6.67
C THR A 133 14.05 -2.93 5.37
N ALA A 134 12.92 -3.52 5.00
CA ALA A 134 12.24 -3.17 3.75
C ALA A 134 11.75 -1.72 3.77
N ILE A 135 11.18 -1.26 4.88
CA ILE A 135 10.71 0.12 5.01
C ILE A 135 11.90 1.09 5.06
N ALA A 136 13.00 0.74 5.71
CA ALA A 136 14.19 1.59 5.71
C ALA A 136 14.73 1.81 4.29
N ARG A 137 14.74 0.77 3.46
CA ARG A 137 15.14 0.89 2.05
C ARG A 137 14.16 1.74 1.25
N LEU A 138 12.87 1.54 1.49
CA LEU A 138 11.85 2.34 0.85
C LEU A 138 12.02 3.82 1.21
N ALA A 139 12.25 4.14 2.47
CA ALA A 139 12.41 5.51 2.94
C ALA A 139 13.52 6.25 2.17
N GLN A 140 14.57 5.56 1.77
CA GLN A 140 15.66 6.17 1.00
C GLN A 140 15.25 6.56 -0.42
N LYS A 141 14.19 5.95 -0.95
CA LYS A 141 13.68 6.22 -2.30
C LYS A 141 12.60 7.30 -2.34
N LEU A 142 12.03 7.63 -1.18
CA LEU A 142 10.95 8.61 -1.11
C LEU A 142 11.50 10.03 -1.10
N GLY A 143 10.84 10.90 -1.82
CA GLY A 143 11.21 12.29 -1.93
C GLY A 143 10.21 13.25 -1.33
#